data_5fbefbe3d4cbafe0da21aa4539a9bcb0
#
_entry.id   5fbefbe3d4cbafe0da21aa4539a9bcb0
#
_cell.length_a   1.000
_cell.length_b   1.000
_cell.length_c   1.000
_cell.angle_alpha   90.00
_cell.angle_beta   90.00
_cell.angle_gamma   90.00
#
_symmetry.space_group_name_H-M   'P 1'
#
loop_
_entity.id
_entity.type
_entity.pdbx_description
1 polymer ?
#
loop_
_entity_poly.entity_id
_entity_poly.type
_entity_poly.pdbx_seq_one_letter_code
_entity_poly.pdbx_strand_id
1 'polypeptide(L)'
;IHKGAPVLERLAAYTARELEVEGLVYREGLNAVGIRGGIAGNVIPDLCEVEVNYRFAPNRSVEEASQHVREVFEGFEVEIVDSAAGARPGLDAPIAQQFVAAVGGVPRPKYGWTDVARFSAMGIPAVNYGPGDPHLAHHDHEQAAVAQIEDVERGLRSWLTAP
;
A
#
# COMPACT_ATOMS: atom_id res chain seq x y z
N ILE A 1 -11.83 26.46 -8.75
CA ILE A 1 -10.54 26.06 -8.12
C ILE A 1 -10.51 26.51 -6.65
N HIS A 2 -10.79 27.77 -6.33
CA HIS A 2 -10.72 28.27 -4.93
C HIS A 2 -11.56 27.44 -3.94
N LYS A 3 -12.70 26.90 -4.36
CA LYS A 3 -13.54 26.01 -3.53
C LYS A 3 -12.88 24.65 -3.24
N GLY A 4 -11.79 24.30 -3.92
CA GLY A 4 -10.97 23.13 -3.62
C GLY A 4 -9.98 23.33 -2.46
N ALA A 5 -9.73 24.58 -2.04
CA ALA A 5 -8.78 24.86 -0.96
C ALA A 5 -9.08 24.10 0.34
N PRO A 6 -10.33 24.00 0.83
CA PRO A 6 -10.62 23.25 2.05
C PRO A 6 -10.31 21.74 1.96
N VAL A 7 -10.34 21.16 0.76
CA VAL A 7 -9.90 19.76 0.55
C VAL A 7 -8.41 19.64 0.82
N LEU A 8 -7.61 20.56 0.28
CA LEU A 8 -6.16 20.58 0.47
C LEU A 8 -5.79 20.92 1.93
N GLU A 9 -6.55 21.79 2.59
CA GLU A 9 -6.37 22.09 4.02
C GLU A 9 -6.61 20.87 4.90
N ARG A 10 -7.67 20.08 4.61
CA ARG A 10 -7.94 18.82 5.32
C ARG A 10 -6.81 17.81 5.12
N LEU A 11 -6.27 17.71 3.90
CA LEU A 11 -5.13 16.84 3.62
C LEU A 11 -3.86 17.30 4.33
N ALA A 12 -3.59 18.60 4.34
CA ALA A 12 -2.44 19.18 5.04
C ALA A 12 -2.50 18.97 6.57
N ALA A 13 -3.71 18.97 7.13
CA ALA A 13 -3.96 18.74 8.55
C ALA A 13 -4.12 17.24 8.90
N TYR A 14 -4.18 16.36 7.90
CA TYR A 14 -4.41 14.93 8.13
C TYR A 14 -3.24 14.28 8.85
N THR A 15 -3.53 13.65 9.96
CA THR A 15 -2.54 12.87 10.72
C THR A 15 -2.68 11.41 10.37
N ALA A 16 -1.68 10.86 9.68
CA ALA A 16 -1.62 9.45 9.34
C ALA A 16 -1.55 8.60 10.61
N ARG A 17 -2.34 7.52 10.66
CA ARG A 17 -2.28 6.56 11.76
C ARG A 17 -1.13 5.60 11.57
N GLU A 18 -0.51 5.25 12.68
CA GLU A 18 0.39 4.10 12.77
C GLU A 18 -0.28 3.03 13.62
N LEU A 19 -0.25 1.79 13.18
CA LEU A 19 -0.85 0.68 13.89
C LEU A 19 -0.12 -0.62 13.60
N GLU A 20 -0.14 -1.50 14.59
CA GLU A 20 0.44 -2.83 14.47
C GLU A 20 -0.59 -3.83 13.95
N VAL A 21 -0.18 -4.64 12.98
CA VAL A 21 -0.96 -5.77 12.47
C VAL A 21 -0.04 -6.97 12.40
N GLU A 22 -0.33 -8.00 13.19
CA GLU A 22 0.43 -9.26 13.26
C GLU A 22 1.95 -9.02 13.46
N GLY A 23 2.31 -8.13 14.40
CA GLY A 23 3.69 -7.82 14.73
C GLY A 23 4.40 -6.87 13.77
N LEU A 24 3.74 -6.39 12.72
CA LEU A 24 4.28 -5.41 11.78
C LEU A 24 3.60 -4.05 11.94
N VAL A 25 4.39 -2.97 11.99
CA VAL A 25 3.87 -1.61 12.11
C VAL A 25 3.60 -1.04 10.72
N TYR A 26 2.33 -0.69 10.47
CA TYR A 26 1.87 -0.04 9.25
C TYR A 26 1.59 1.43 9.51
N ARG A 27 1.99 2.29 8.57
CA ARG A 27 1.64 3.70 8.54
C ARG A 27 0.68 3.95 7.39
N GLU A 28 -0.51 4.45 7.70
CA GLU A 28 -1.49 4.89 6.71
C GLU A 28 -1.07 6.21 6.06
N GLY A 29 -1.67 6.55 4.92
CA GLY A 29 -1.40 7.83 4.26
C GLY A 29 -2.57 8.25 3.38
N LEU A 30 -2.94 9.52 3.48
CA LEU A 30 -3.99 10.13 2.66
C LEU A 30 -3.39 11.37 1.99
N ASN A 31 -3.21 11.32 0.66
CA ASN A 31 -2.48 12.34 -0.07
C ASN A 31 -3.18 12.73 -1.36
N ALA A 32 -3.15 14.03 -1.70
CA ALA A 32 -3.49 14.45 -3.04
C ALA A 32 -2.40 13.99 -4.02
N VAL A 33 -2.81 13.40 -5.13
CA VAL A 33 -1.93 12.93 -6.20
C VAL A 33 -2.22 13.64 -7.52
N GLY A 34 -3.30 14.42 -7.58
CA GLY A 34 -3.64 15.24 -8.73
C GLY A 34 -4.68 16.32 -8.36
N ILE A 35 -4.65 17.40 -9.10
CA ILE A 35 -5.69 18.44 -9.05
C ILE A 35 -5.95 18.95 -10.47
N ARG A 36 -7.22 19.07 -10.83
CA ARG A 36 -7.65 19.50 -12.17
C ARG A 36 -8.78 20.53 -12.06
N GLY A 37 -8.74 21.54 -12.90
CA GLY A 37 -9.81 22.56 -13.01
C GLY A 37 -9.43 23.63 -14.01
N GLY A 38 -10.47 24.22 -14.63
CA GLY A 38 -10.33 25.27 -15.64
C GLY A 38 -10.34 24.76 -17.07
N ILE A 39 -10.99 25.53 -17.94
CA ILE A 39 -11.15 25.26 -19.38
C ILE A 39 -10.57 26.37 -20.25
N ALA A 40 -10.44 27.60 -19.73
CA ALA A 40 -9.89 28.75 -20.44
C ALA A 40 -9.36 29.80 -19.45
N GLY A 41 -8.37 30.57 -19.87
CA GLY A 41 -7.67 31.53 -19.00
C GLY A 41 -8.52 32.73 -18.54
N ASN A 42 -9.64 32.98 -19.15
CA ASN A 42 -10.58 34.07 -18.84
C ASN A 42 -11.92 33.58 -18.29
N VAL A 43 -12.03 32.30 -17.92
CA VAL A 43 -13.24 31.69 -17.35
C VAL A 43 -12.94 31.19 -15.94
N ILE A 44 -13.77 31.61 -14.97
CA ILE A 44 -13.71 31.04 -13.62
C ILE A 44 -14.25 29.63 -13.69
N PRO A 45 -13.44 28.61 -13.29
CA PRO A 45 -13.87 27.23 -13.34
C PRO A 45 -15.07 26.94 -12.42
N ASP A 46 -16.03 26.23 -12.93
CA ASP A 46 -17.20 25.70 -12.23
C ASP A 46 -16.92 24.37 -11.53
N LEU A 47 -15.89 23.64 -12.00
CA LEU A 47 -15.44 22.35 -11.46
C LEU A 47 -13.97 22.41 -11.03
N CYS A 48 -13.67 21.75 -9.93
CA CYS A 48 -12.31 21.43 -9.48
C CYS A 48 -12.32 20.02 -8.90
N GLU A 49 -11.52 19.15 -9.49
CA GLU A 49 -11.35 17.76 -9.04
C GLU A 49 -10.01 17.61 -8.34
N VAL A 50 -10.01 17.00 -7.17
CA VAL A 50 -8.81 16.64 -6.42
C VAL A 50 -8.75 15.13 -6.35
N GLU A 51 -7.75 14.54 -6.99
CA GLU A 51 -7.50 13.11 -6.92
C GLU A 51 -6.71 12.81 -5.65
N VAL A 52 -7.26 11.89 -4.85
CA VAL A 52 -6.69 11.53 -3.54
C VAL A 52 -6.38 10.05 -3.50
N ASN A 53 -5.19 9.70 -3.07
CA ASN A 53 -4.79 8.32 -2.79
C ASN A 53 -4.81 8.08 -1.28
N TYR A 54 -5.57 7.07 -0.83
CA TYR A 54 -5.58 6.59 0.54
C TYR A 54 -4.90 5.21 0.62
N ARG A 55 -3.82 5.14 1.38
CA ARG A 55 -3.14 3.88 1.72
C ARG A 55 -3.50 3.52 3.14
N PHE A 56 -4.21 2.42 3.32
CA PHE A 56 -4.70 1.96 4.61
C PHE A 56 -4.06 0.62 5.01
N ALA A 57 -4.03 0.36 6.31
CA ALA A 57 -3.46 -0.86 6.85
C ALA A 57 -4.33 -2.09 6.56
N PRO A 58 -3.75 -3.29 6.46
CA PRO A 58 -4.44 -4.50 5.99
C PRO A 58 -5.47 -5.07 6.97
N ASN A 59 -5.64 -4.46 8.14
CA ASN A 59 -6.72 -4.80 9.08
C ASN A 59 -8.02 -4.01 8.83
N ARG A 60 -8.04 -3.12 7.83
CA ARG A 60 -9.21 -2.35 7.42
C ARG A 60 -9.74 -2.91 6.10
N SER A 61 -11.07 -3.04 6.00
CA SER A 61 -11.72 -3.40 4.74
C SER A 61 -11.74 -2.22 3.76
N VAL A 62 -12.03 -2.50 2.49
CA VAL A 62 -12.23 -1.47 1.45
C VAL A 62 -13.41 -0.57 1.80
N GLU A 63 -14.48 -1.14 2.37
CA GLU A 63 -15.69 -0.41 2.80
C GLU A 63 -15.36 0.56 3.92
N GLU A 64 -14.64 0.11 4.95
CA GLU A 64 -14.19 0.96 6.06
C GLU A 64 -13.23 2.06 5.60
N ALA A 65 -12.33 1.74 4.67
CA ALA A 65 -11.43 2.71 4.07
C ALA A 65 -12.19 3.76 3.26
N SER A 66 -13.15 3.33 2.44
CA SER A 66 -14.01 4.22 1.65
C SER A 66 -14.87 5.12 2.54
N GLN A 67 -15.40 4.58 3.62
CA GLN A 67 -16.18 5.35 4.60
C GLN A 67 -15.29 6.41 5.27
N HIS A 68 -14.09 6.04 5.69
CA HIS A 68 -13.13 6.99 6.27
C HIS A 68 -12.82 8.17 5.32
N VAL A 69 -12.60 7.89 4.03
CA VAL A 69 -12.39 8.96 3.04
C VAL A 69 -13.60 9.88 2.93
N ARG A 70 -14.83 9.33 2.93
CA ARG A 70 -16.07 10.12 2.90
C ARG A 70 -16.22 10.99 4.15
N GLU A 71 -15.84 10.49 5.30
CA GLU A 71 -15.87 11.24 6.57
C GLU A 71 -14.84 12.39 6.56
N VAL A 72 -13.62 12.13 6.11
CA VAL A 72 -12.59 13.18 5.97
C VAL A 72 -13.04 14.29 5.04
N PHE A 73 -13.74 13.97 3.97
CA PHE A 73 -14.20 14.91 2.96
C PHE A 73 -15.71 15.20 3.06
N GLU A 74 -16.30 15.06 4.25
CA GLU A 74 -17.71 15.41 4.46
C GLU A 74 -18.03 16.81 3.91
N GLY A 75 -19.14 16.92 3.18
CA GLY A 75 -19.57 18.14 2.50
C GLY A 75 -19.05 18.31 1.08
N PHE A 76 -18.23 17.38 0.59
CA PHE A 76 -17.80 17.28 -0.80
C PHE A 76 -18.40 16.04 -1.46
N GLU A 77 -18.53 16.08 -2.78
CA GLU A 77 -18.84 14.90 -3.57
C GLU A 77 -17.59 14.01 -3.64
N VAL A 78 -17.73 12.74 -3.27
CA VAL A 78 -16.62 11.76 -3.25
C VAL A 78 -16.99 10.57 -4.12
N GLU A 79 -16.24 10.39 -5.19
CA GLU A 79 -16.28 9.20 -6.06
C GLU A 79 -15.09 8.28 -5.74
N ILE A 80 -15.35 7.01 -5.55
CA ILE A 80 -14.30 5.98 -5.40
C ILE A 80 -14.07 5.38 -6.78
N VAL A 81 -12.97 5.75 -7.43
CA VAL A 81 -12.65 5.34 -8.80
C VAL A 81 -11.89 4.03 -8.89
N ASP A 82 -11.16 3.68 -7.82
CA ASP A 82 -10.43 2.41 -7.71
C ASP A 82 -10.28 2.02 -6.24
N SER A 83 -10.20 0.73 -5.98
CA SER A 83 -9.98 0.22 -4.64
C SER A 83 -9.36 -1.18 -4.65
N ALA A 84 -8.44 -1.42 -3.72
CA ALA A 84 -7.84 -2.72 -3.52
C ALA A 84 -7.64 -2.99 -2.03
N ALA A 85 -8.00 -4.19 -1.59
CA ALA A 85 -7.76 -4.63 -0.23
C ALA A 85 -6.25 -4.78 0.05
N GLY A 86 -5.84 -4.50 1.28
CA GLY A 86 -4.50 -4.82 1.76
C GLY A 86 -4.34 -6.32 2.01
N ALA A 87 -3.10 -6.80 1.91
CA ALA A 87 -2.76 -8.16 2.32
C ALA A 87 -2.38 -8.19 3.80
N ARG A 88 -3.06 -9.01 4.61
CA ARG A 88 -2.59 -9.29 5.97
C ARG A 88 -1.24 -10.03 5.89
N PRO A 89 -0.33 -9.80 6.85
CA PRO A 89 0.98 -10.45 6.84
C PRO A 89 0.92 -11.97 6.78
N GLY A 90 -0.02 -12.59 7.50
CA GLY A 90 -0.20 -14.05 7.55
C GLY A 90 0.99 -14.79 8.17
N LEU A 91 1.82 -14.10 8.94
CA LEU A 91 3.06 -14.65 9.52
C LEU A 91 2.80 -15.66 10.64
N ASP A 92 1.59 -15.68 11.21
CA ASP A 92 1.18 -16.66 12.22
C ASP A 92 0.89 -18.06 11.62
N ALA A 93 0.72 -18.13 10.30
CA ALA A 93 0.50 -19.39 9.62
C ALA A 93 1.77 -20.30 9.71
N PRO A 94 1.65 -21.58 10.09
CA PRO A 94 2.81 -22.48 10.23
C PRO A 94 3.70 -22.52 9.00
N ILE A 95 3.11 -22.51 7.80
CA ILE A 95 3.85 -22.51 6.54
C ILE A 95 4.67 -21.22 6.35
N ALA A 96 4.13 -20.05 6.76
CA ALA A 96 4.84 -18.79 6.69
C ALA A 96 6.01 -18.75 7.69
N GLN A 97 5.81 -19.30 8.89
CA GLN A 97 6.87 -19.40 9.90
C GLN A 97 8.01 -20.32 9.43
N GLN A 98 7.68 -21.48 8.84
CA GLN A 98 8.65 -22.37 8.24
C GLN A 98 9.43 -21.69 7.11
N PHE A 99 8.74 -20.95 6.25
CA PHE A 99 9.37 -20.19 5.19
C PHE A 99 10.36 -19.15 5.73
N VAL A 100 9.91 -18.31 6.66
CA VAL A 100 10.76 -17.28 7.28
C VAL A 100 11.99 -17.89 7.96
N ALA A 101 11.82 -19.02 8.65
CA ALA A 101 12.93 -19.74 9.27
C ALA A 101 13.94 -20.28 8.24
N ALA A 102 13.45 -20.78 7.09
CA ALA A 102 14.29 -21.36 6.05
C ALA A 102 15.08 -20.31 5.25
N VAL A 103 14.45 -19.16 4.94
CA VAL A 103 15.09 -18.11 4.12
C VAL A 103 15.89 -17.11 4.95
N GLY A 104 15.64 -17.07 6.25
CA GLY A 104 16.23 -16.07 7.15
C GLY A 104 15.64 -14.66 6.94
N GLY A 105 16.19 -13.71 7.67
CA GLY A 105 15.77 -12.30 7.55
C GLY A 105 14.64 -11.91 8.50
N VAL A 106 14.30 -10.62 8.47
CA VAL A 106 13.27 -10.02 9.30
C VAL A 106 12.11 -9.57 8.40
N PRO A 107 10.89 -10.11 8.62
CA PRO A 107 9.71 -9.65 7.89
C PRO A 107 9.49 -8.15 8.07
N ARG A 108 9.01 -7.48 7.02
CA ARG A 108 8.75 -6.05 7.01
C ARG A 108 7.39 -5.77 6.35
N PRO A 109 6.69 -4.70 6.76
CA PRO A 109 5.47 -4.29 6.08
C PRO A 109 5.79 -3.85 4.65
N LYS A 110 4.90 -4.20 3.70
CA LYS A 110 4.98 -3.71 2.33
C LYS A 110 3.84 -2.73 2.08
N TYR A 111 4.19 -1.52 1.65
CA TYR A 111 3.23 -0.44 1.41
C TYR A 111 2.68 -0.41 -0.03
N GLY A 112 3.39 -0.99 -0.98
CA GLY A 112 2.92 -1.12 -2.37
C GLY A 112 1.99 -2.33 -2.54
N TRP A 113 0.93 -2.19 -3.33
CA TRP A 113 0.06 -3.31 -3.68
C TRP A 113 0.81 -4.35 -4.51
N THR A 114 0.52 -5.63 -4.25
CA THR A 114 1.03 -6.77 -5.03
C THR A 114 -0.03 -7.87 -5.07
N ASP A 115 0.14 -8.86 -5.96
CA ASP A 115 -0.77 -10.00 -6.08
C ASP A 115 -0.90 -10.83 -4.80
N VAL A 116 0.00 -10.67 -3.83
CA VAL A 116 -0.12 -11.25 -2.48
C VAL A 116 -1.48 -10.91 -1.85
N ALA A 117 -2.03 -9.72 -2.12
CA ALA A 117 -3.36 -9.33 -1.64
C ALA A 117 -4.47 -10.26 -2.13
N ARG A 118 -4.36 -10.80 -3.35
CA ARG A 118 -5.33 -11.73 -3.92
C ARG A 118 -5.29 -13.08 -3.20
N PHE A 119 -4.09 -13.59 -2.92
CA PHE A 119 -3.93 -14.82 -2.15
C PHE A 119 -4.41 -14.65 -0.72
N SER A 120 -4.08 -13.52 -0.08
CA SER A 120 -4.57 -13.18 1.25
C SER A 120 -6.10 -13.15 1.31
N ALA A 121 -6.76 -12.57 0.31
CA ALA A 121 -8.24 -12.55 0.21
C ALA A 121 -8.86 -13.95 0.08
N MET A 122 -8.11 -14.93 -0.46
CA MET A 122 -8.52 -16.34 -0.54
C MET A 122 -8.17 -17.13 0.73
N GLY A 123 -7.61 -16.49 1.76
CA GLY A 123 -7.14 -17.16 2.98
C GLY A 123 -5.86 -17.98 2.80
N ILE A 124 -5.12 -17.73 1.72
CA ILE A 124 -3.85 -18.40 1.41
C ILE A 124 -2.71 -17.52 1.92
N PRO A 125 -1.87 -17.99 2.87
CA PRO A 125 -0.68 -17.26 3.31
C PRO A 125 0.25 -17.00 2.14
N ALA A 126 0.65 -15.74 1.97
CA ALA A 126 1.51 -15.34 0.88
C ALA A 126 2.39 -14.15 1.29
N VAL A 127 3.63 -14.16 0.82
CA VAL A 127 4.62 -13.12 1.13
C VAL A 127 5.33 -12.66 -0.14
N ASN A 128 5.87 -11.44 -0.11
CA ASN A 128 6.83 -11.00 -1.12
C ASN A 128 8.23 -11.41 -0.65
N TYR A 129 8.95 -12.11 -1.49
CA TYR A 129 10.32 -12.49 -1.25
C TYR A 129 11.12 -12.38 -2.53
N GLY A 130 12.26 -11.73 -2.47
CA GLY A 130 13.11 -11.52 -3.66
C GLY A 130 14.38 -10.73 -3.32
N PRO A 131 15.32 -10.64 -4.30
CA PRO A 131 16.53 -9.84 -4.16
C PRO A 131 16.24 -8.34 -4.38
N GLY A 132 17.22 -7.51 -4.06
CA GLY A 132 17.18 -6.07 -4.29
C GLY A 132 16.56 -5.27 -3.14
N ASP A 133 16.61 -3.97 -3.30
CA ASP A 133 15.96 -3.02 -2.39
C ASP A 133 14.58 -2.63 -2.96
N PRO A 134 13.46 -2.95 -2.27
CA PRO A 134 12.12 -2.61 -2.75
C PRO A 134 11.88 -1.09 -2.87
N HIS A 135 12.70 -0.24 -2.26
CA HIS A 135 12.62 1.20 -2.43
C HIS A 135 13.14 1.69 -3.79
N LEU A 136 13.92 0.88 -4.48
CA LEU A 136 14.40 1.18 -5.82
C LEU A 136 13.45 0.74 -6.93
N ALA A 137 12.37 0.02 -6.60
CA ALA A 137 11.40 -0.43 -7.58
C ALA A 137 10.83 0.73 -8.40
N HIS A 138 10.83 0.58 -9.72
CA HIS A 138 10.40 1.58 -10.71
C HIS A 138 11.30 2.83 -10.82
N HIS A 139 12.48 2.83 -10.21
CA HIS A 139 13.48 3.88 -10.38
C HIS A 139 14.46 3.52 -11.53
N ASP A 140 15.01 4.54 -12.21
CA ASP A 140 16.01 4.34 -13.26
C ASP A 140 17.29 3.64 -12.75
N HIS A 141 17.49 3.61 -11.44
CA HIS A 141 18.61 2.96 -10.76
C HIS A 141 18.24 1.64 -10.09
N GLU A 142 17.09 1.06 -10.44
CA GLU A 142 16.68 -0.23 -9.92
C GLU A 142 17.72 -1.30 -10.24
N GLN A 143 18.20 -2.00 -9.22
CA GLN A 143 19.24 -3.00 -9.34
C GLN A 143 19.17 -4.04 -8.23
N ALA A 144 19.73 -5.21 -8.47
CA ALA A 144 19.94 -6.23 -7.47
C ALA A 144 21.36 -6.81 -7.61
N ALA A 145 22.04 -7.03 -6.50
CA ALA A 145 23.34 -7.69 -6.53
C ALA A 145 23.17 -9.17 -6.88
N VAL A 146 24.07 -9.72 -7.71
CA VAL A 146 24.06 -11.14 -8.11
C VAL A 146 24.06 -12.05 -6.88
N ALA A 147 24.85 -11.72 -5.85
CA ALA A 147 24.89 -12.48 -4.61
C ALA A 147 23.51 -12.58 -3.93
N GLN A 148 22.69 -11.51 -3.99
CA GLN A 148 21.32 -11.55 -3.43
C GLN A 148 20.41 -12.49 -4.23
N ILE A 149 20.59 -12.60 -5.55
CA ILE A 149 19.85 -13.52 -6.40
C ILE A 149 20.19 -14.96 -6.00
N GLU A 150 21.47 -15.25 -5.79
CA GLU A 150 21.98 -16.56 -5.35
C GLU A 150 21.48 -16.91 -3.94
N ASP A 151 21.43 -15.93 -3.03
CA ASP A 151 20.91 -16.12 -1.67
C ASP A 151 19.41 -16.44 -1.67
N VAL A 152 18.63 -15.74 -2.50
CA VAL A 152 17.19 -16.00 -2.69
C VAL A 152 16.95 -17.40 -3.25
N GLU A 153 17.70 -17.81 -4.28
CA GLU A 153 17.62 -19.15 -4.86
C GLU A 153 17.94 -20.22 -3.82
N ARG A 154 19.01 -20.04 -3.05
CA ARG A 154 19.42 -20.94 -1.99
C ARG A 154 18.36 -21.07 -0.90
N GLY A 155 17.78 -19.94 -0.44
CA GLY A 155 16.71 -19.93 0.55
C GLY A 155 15.45 -20.64 0.06
N LEU A 156 15.00 -20.37 -1.16
CA LEU A 156 13.86 -21.05 -1.78
C LEU A 156 14.11 -22.56 -1.94
N ARG A 157 15.28 -22.95 -2.40
CA ARG A 157 15.65 -24.35 -2.56
C ARG A 157 15.64 -25.07 -1.20
N SER A 158 16.24 -24.47 -0.19
CA SER A 158 16.27 -25.03 1.17
C SER A 158 14.85 -25.26 1.70
N TRP A 159 13.93 -24.31 1.51
CA TRP A 159 12.56 -24.45 1.97
C TRP A 159 11.77 -25.50 1.19
N LEU A 160 11.86 -25.49 -0.16
CA LEU A 160 11.11 -26.42 -1.02
C LEU A 160 11.57 -27.89 -0.93
N THR A 161 12.82 -28.12 -0.52
CA THR A 161 13.39 -29.47 -0.40
C THR A 161 13.54 -29.92 1.04
N ALA A 162 13.05 -29.14 2.01
CA ALA A 162 12.99 -29.58 3.39
C ALA A 162 12.11 -30.84 3.52
N PRO A 163 12.52 -31.87 4.30
CA PRO A 163 11.78 -33.09 4.47
C PRO A 163 10.42 -32.91 5.16
#